data_707643d23bcea014cacb2e6a8b6d2526
#
_entry.id   707643d23bcea014cacb2e6a8b6d2526
#
_cell.length_a   1.000
_cell.length_b   1.000
_cell.length_c   1.000
_cell.angle_alpha   90.00
_cell.angle_beta   90.00
_cell.angle_gamma   90.00
#
_symmetry.space_group_name_H-M   'P 1'
#
loop_
_entity.id
_entity.type
_entity.pdbx_description
1 polymer ?
#
loop_
_entity_poly.entity_id
_entity_poly.type
_entity_poly.pdbx_seq_one_letter_code
_entity_poly.pdbx_strand_id
1 'polypeptide(L)'
;MLSRLRKSYSSLIKGDRKVMDAVVQKALREVQEKTKTSVPWKADEVWKQNCQSWSGKEWTSKATSSGEDSKLSSLALYSWNIDFMLPYAESRMSKAIEHLQSLISHGSSQSTANVIFFQECLDSDIKLVASHPWIRETFAMSDLDTSNWQSGHYGTISLIDRRLPIASIFRVHYSATRMERDGLFIDVKLQDKTIRLCNTHLESLALEPPNRIPQMKLCAEYMHSSEVHGAITAGDFNAIQDFDRTLHSENGLKDAFLERGGKEDDPEGHTWGHQAATALRMQFGTSRMDKVYFCGDLQLSSFEKFGADICVDDAQEKKDIVGLGFDKPWITDHLGVKAVFRT
;
A
#
# COMPACT_ATOMS: atom_id res chain seq x y z
N MET A 1 8.75 -22.15 -0.76
CA MET A 1 9.01 -21.06 -1.71
C MET A 1 9.40 -19.78 -0.98
N LEU A 2 8.56 -19.21 -0.16
CA LEU A 2 8.90 -18.11 0.75
C LEU A 2 10.22 -18.33 1.49
N SER A 3 10.54 -19.58 1.88
CA SER A 3 11.84 -19.94 2.46
C SER A 3 13.03 -19.77 1.51
N ARG A 4 12.82 -19.88 0.18
CA ARG A 4 13.87 -19.64 -0.83
C ARG A 4 14.06 -18.15 -1.12
N LEU A 5 12.96 -17.40 -1.23
CA LEU A 5 13.01 -15.95 -1.33
C LEU A 5 13.64 -15.33 -0.07
N ARG A 6 13.29 -15.83 1.12
CA ARG A 6 13.90 -15.43 2.38
C ARG A 6 15.39 -15.77 2.48
N LYS A 7 15.82 -16.94 1.97
CA LYS A 7 17.26 -17.26 1.85
C LYS A 7 17.97 -16.32 0.88
N SER A 8 17.28 -15.91 -0.21
CA SER A 8 17.79 -14.91 -1.14
C SER A 8 17.91 -13.54 -0.51
N TYR A 9 16.91 -13.11 0.27
CA TYR A 9 16.94 -11.88 1.05
C TYR A 9 18.07 -11.89 2.08
N SER A 10 18.25 -13.00 2.81
CA SER A 10 19.36 -13.19 3.74
C SER A 10 20.76 -13.12 3.09
N SER A 11 20.88 -13.45 1.79
CA SER A 11 22.14 -13.30 1.06
C SER A 11 22.31 -11.89 0.46
N LEU A 12 21.23 -11.16 0.17
CA LEU A 12 21.22 -9.74 -0.19
C LEU A 12 21.86 -8.88 0.92
N ILE A 13 21.52 -9.18 2.16
CA ILE A 13 22.00 -8.46 3.34
C ILE A 13 23.50 -8.65 3.58
N LYS A 14 24.12 -9.68 3.02
CA LYS A 14 25.54 -10.03 3.27
C LYS A 14 26.56 -9.46 2.27
N GLY A 15 26.12 -8.62 1.33
CA GLY A 15 26.92 -7.59 0.68
C GLY A 15 27.97 -7.98 -0.36
N ASP A 16 27.53 -8.39 -1.55
CA ASP A 16 28.31 -8.22 -2.81
C ASP A 16 27.34 -7.77 -3.91
N ARG A 17 27.58 -6.62 -4.56
CA ARG A 17 26.69 -6.03 -5.58
C ARG A 17 26.35 -7.01 -6.70
N LYS A 18 27.31 -7.82 -7.16
CA LYS A 18 27.09 -8.84 -8.21
C LYS A 18 26.22 -10.00 -7.70
N VAL A 19 26.37 -10.37 -6.43
CA VAL A 19 25.54 -11.40 -5.78
C VAL A 19 24.13 -10.88 -5.57
N MET A 20 23.99 -9.60 -5.23
CA MET A 20 22.69 -8.93 -5.09
C MET A 20 21.91 -8.90 -6.39
N ASP A 21 22.52 -8.44 -7.50
CA ASP A 21 21.87 -8.40 -8.81
C ASP A 21 21.43 -9.80 -9.24
N ALA A 22 22.23 -10.83 -9.01
CA ALA A 22 21.89 -12.22 -9.33
C ALA A 22 20.75 -12.75 -8.46
N VAL A 23 20.70 -12.38 -7.19
CA VAL A 23 19.64 -12.81 -6.24
C VAL A 23 18.33 -12.12 -6.55
N VAL A 24 18.36 -10.81 -6.82
CA VAL A 24 17.17 -10.05 -7.25
C VAL A 24 16.63 -10.60 -8.58
N GLN A 25 17.49 -10.82 -9.58
CA GLN A 25 17.10 -11.42 -10.86
C GLN A 25 16.54 -12.84 -10.70
N LYS A 26 17.05 -13.61 -9.74
CA LYS A 26 16.53 -14.92 -9.44
C LYS A 26 15.17 -14.84 -8.73
N ALA A 27 15.01 -13.93 -7.78
CA ALA A 27 13.73 -13.69 -7.11
C ALA A 27 12.66 -13.23 -8.11
N LEU A 28 13.01 -12.30 -9.01
CA LEU A 28 12.13 -11.85 -10.09
C LEU A 28 11.71 -13.00 -11.01
N ARG A 29 12.64 -13.88 -11.40
CA ARG A 29 12.31 -15.07 -12.22
C ARG A 29 11.40 -16.03 -11.45
N GLU A 30 11.65 -16.29 -10.18
CA GLU A 30 10.81 -17.17 -9.36
C GLU A 30 9.40 -16.60 -9.14
N VAL A 31 9.24 -15.28 -9.11
CA VAL A 31 7.94 -14.60 -9.12
C VAL A 31 7.27 -14.77 -10.48
N GLN A 32 7.99 -14.49 -11.59
CA GLN A 32 7.48 -14.65 -12.95
C GLN A 32 7.04 -16.09 -13.28
N GLU A 33 7.80 -17.11 -12.83
CA GLU A 33 7.45 -18.53 -13.01
C GLU A 33 6.14 -18.93 -12.28
N LYS A 34 5.65 -18.12 -11.37
CA LYS A 34 4.45 -18.37 -10.57
C LYS A 34 3.33 -17.39 -10.83
N THR A 35 3.57 -16.42 -11.70
CA THR A 35 2.53 -15.55 -12.19
C THR A 35 1.41 -16.39 -12.82
N LYS A 36 0.19 -16.04 -12.49
CA LYS A 36 -0.97 -16.68 -13.11
C LYS A 36 -0.92 -16.48 -14.62
N THR A 37 -0.76 -17.57 -15.36
CA THR A 37 -0.70 -17.55 -16.84
C THR A 37 -2.06 -17.42 -17.49
N SER A 38 -3.13 -17.71 -16.75
CA SER A 38 -4.50 -17.54 -17.18
C SER A 38 -5.26 -16.71 -16.16
N VAL A 39 -5.64 -15.52 -16.56
CA VAL A 39 -6.37 -14.55 -15.72
C VAL A 39 -7.63 -14.11 -16.47
N PRO A 40 -8.72 -13.76 -15.76
CA PRO A 40 -9.98 -13.35 -16.41
C PRO A 40 -9.98 -11.89 -16.87
N TRP A 41 -9.02 -11.09 -16.44
CA TRP A 41 -8.90 -9.67 -16.80
C TRP A 41 -7.98 -9.45 -18.00
N LYS A 42 -8.09 -8.28 -18.59
CA LYS A 42 -7.13 -7.76 -19.54
C LYS A 42 -6.29 -6.66 -18.91
N ALA A 43 -5.01 -6.62 -19.27
CA ALA A 43 -4.12 -5.58 -18.80
C ALA A 43 -4.58 -4.19 -19.29
N ASP A 44 -4.39 -3.17 -18.44
CA ASP A 44 -4.76 -1.76 -18.63
C ASP A 44 -6.28 -1.51 -18.76
N GLU A 45 -7.12 -2.54 -18.60
CA GLU A 45 -8.58 -2.43 -18.61
C GLU A 45 -9.16 -2.61 -17.20
N VAL A 46 -10.36 -2.03 -17.00
CA VAL A 46 -11.11 -2.13 -15.74
C VAL A 46 -11.54 -3.57 -15.48
N TRP A 47 -11.09 -4.14 -14.39
CA TRP A 47 -11.58 -5.37 -13.81
C TRP A 47 -12.43 -5.07 -12.57
N LYS A 48 -13.76 -5.15 -12.71
CA LYS A 48 -14.71 -4.93 -11.61
C LYS A 48 -14.61 -6.05 -10.58
N GLN A 49 -14.61 -5.69 -9.31
CA GLN A 49 -14.68 -6.63 -8.18
C GLN A 49 -15.72 -6.17 -7.16
N ASN A 50 -15.94 -6.98 -6.13
CA ASN A 50 -16.86 -6.66 -5.05
C ASN A 50 -16.11 -6.30 -3.79
N CYS A 51 -16.55 -5.24 -3.12
CA CYS A 51 -16.15 -4.97 -1.75
C CYS A 51 -16.87 -5.90 -0.79
N GLN A 52 -16.22 -6.32 0.28
CA GLN A 52 -16.74 -7.26 1.26
C GLN A 52 -17.01 -6.56 2.59
N SER A 53 -18.20 -6.77 3.14
CA SER A 53 -18.58 -6.24 4.47
C SER A 53 -18.98 -7.36 5.41
N TRP A 54 -18.58 -7.24 6.68
CA TRP A 54 -18.95 -8.23 7.70
C TRP A 54 -20.42 -8.09 8.10
N SER A 55 -21.19 -9.17 7.96
CA SER A 55 -22.64 -9.21 8.27
C SER A 55 -22.95 -9.49 9.75
N GLY A 56 -21.94 -9.70 10.59
CA GLY A 56 -22.07 -10.24 11.94
C GLY A 56 -21.80 -11.75 12.02
N LYS A 57 -21.84 -12.45 10.88
CA LYS A 57 -21.59 -13.90 10.78
C LYS A 57 -20.53 -14.24 9.75
N GLU A 58 -20.59 -13.57 8.60
CA GLU A 58 -19.73 -13.86 7.44
C GLU A 58 -19.46 -12.57 6.66
N TRP A 59 -18.41 -12.60 5.85
CA TRP A 59 -18.14 -11.57 4.86
C TRP A 59 -19.09 -11.71 3.67
N THR A 60 -19.69 -10.61 3.25
CA THR A 60 -20.66 -10.59 2.13
C THR A 60 -20.37 -9.45 1.18
N SER A 61 -20.64 -9.67 -0.10
CA SER A 61 -20.53 -8.63 -1.14
C SER A 61 -21.69 -7.62 -1.14
N LYS A 62 -22.62 -7.72 -0.22
CA LYS A 62 -23.69 -6.74 -0.09
C LYS A 62 -23.13 -5.47 0.52
N ALA A 63 -23.20 -4.35 -0.21
CA ALA A 63 -22.94 -3.06 0.34
C ALA A 63 -23.87 -2.82 1.54
N THR A 64 -23.32 -2.83 2.73
CA THR A 64 -24.03 -2.31 3.90
C THR A 64 -23.90 -0.80 3.86
N SER A 65 -24.68 -0.14 3.01
CA SER A 65 -24.94 1.27 3.20
C SER A 65 -25.79 1.38 4.46
N SER A 66 -25.17 1.65 5.59
CA SER A 66 -25.88 2.31 6.68
C SER A 66 -26.22 3.71 6.16
N GLY A 67 -27.39 3.81 5.54
CA GLY A 67 -27.90 5.07 4.97
C GLY A 67 -28.35 6.07 6.04
N GLU A 68 -27.66 6.14 7.17
CA GLU A 68 -27.73 7.26 8.06
C GLU A 68 -26.76 8.32 7.52
N ASP A 69 -27.27 9.55 7.34
CA ASP A 69 -26.51 10.77 7.02
C ASP A 69 -25.26 10.83 7.90
N SER A 70 -24.20 10.17 7.47
CA SER A 70 -22.95 10.21 8.21
C SER A 70 -22.43 11.64 8.10
N LYS A 71 -22.33 12.34 9.22
CA LYS A 71 -21.76 13.70 9.31
C LYS A 71 -20.27 13.71 8.96
N LEU A 72 -19.87 12.86 8.03
CA LEU A 72 -18.50 12.77 7.56
C LEU A 72 -18.16 14.01 6.74
N SER A 73 -17.09 14.70 7.12
CA SER A 73 -16.59 15.91 6.46
C SER A 73 -15.14 15.81 6.06
N SER A 74 -14.47 14.73 6.44
CA SER A 74 -13.07 14.49 6.11
C SER A 74 -12.77 13.00 5.93
N LEU A 75 -11.69 12.73 5.22
CA LEU A 75 -11.17 11.39 4.97
C LEU A 75 -9.70 11.36 5.38
N ALA A 76 -9.34 10.43 6.25
CA ALA A 76 -7.97 10.12 6.64
C ALA A 76 -7.55 8.83 5.91
N LEU A 77 -6.53 8.94 5.07
CA LEU A 77 -5.96 7.82 4.34
C LEU A 77 -4.62 7.45 4.98
N TYR A 78 -4.46 6.17 5.28
CA TYR A 78 -3.24 5.55 5.78
C TYR A 78 -2.72 4.59 4.72
N SER A 79 -1.44 4.65 4.38
CA SER A 79 -0.81 3.72 3.44
C SER A 79 0.45 3.15 4.05
N TRP A 80 0.61 1.81 3.99
CA TRP A 80 1.75 1.13 4.60
C TRP A 80 2.14 -0.14 3.86
N ASN A 81 3.37 -0.19 3.40
CA ASN A 81 3.99 -1.41 2.89
C ASN A 81 4.44 -2.29 4.07
N ILE A 82 4.01 -3.57 4.08
CA ILE A 82 4.20 -4.51 5.20
C ILE A 82 5.40 -5.45 4.97
N ASP A 83 6.09 -5.34 3.85
CA ASP A 83 7.25 -6.17 3.49
C ASP A 83 6.97 -7.68 3.53
N PHE A 84 6.48 -8.24 2.40
CA PHE A 84 6.18 -9.68 2.29
C PHE A 84 7.42 -10.58 2.42
N MET A 85 8.62 -10.03 2.30
CA MET A 85 9.87 -10.77 2.33
C MET A 85 10.34 -11.10 3.75
N LEU A 86 9.98 -10.30 4.75
CA LEU A 86 10.31 -10.58 6.14
C LEU A 86 9.57 -11.83 6.67
N PRO A 87 10.18 -12.63 7.55
CA PRO A 87 9.51 -13.73 8.22
C PRO A 87 8.41 -13.24 9.17
N TYR A 88 7.61 -14.18 9.67
CA TYR A 88 6.59 -13.93 10.71
C TYR A 88 5.48 -12.96 10.29
N ALA A 89 4.96 -13.14 9.07
CA ALA A 89 3.93 -12.26 8.50
C ALA A 89 2.73 -12.04 9.45
N GLU A 90 2.22 -13.10 10.09
CA GLU A 90 1.07 -12.99 11.01
C GLU A 90 1.37 -12.12 12.23
N SER A 91 2.51 -12.33 12.91
CA SER A 91 2.91 -11.50 14.07
C SER A 91 3.11 -10.05 13.66
N ARG A 92 3.75 -9.81 12.51
CA ARG A 92 4.00 -8.45 11.98
C ARG A 92 2.71 -7.74 11.61
N MET A 93 1.79 -8.42 10.89
CA MET A 93 0.49 -7.86 10.54
C MET A 93 -0.37 -7.61 11.79
N SER A 94 -0.34 -8.48 12.81
CA SER A 94 -1.02 -8.22 14.08
C SER A 94 -0.56 -6.93 14.72
N LYS A 95 0.76 -6.69 14.76
CA LYS A 95 1.33 -5.44 15.29
C LYS A 95 0.97 -4.22 14.45
N ALA A 96 0.93 -4.36 13.13
CA ALA A 96 0.48 -3.29 12.24
C ALA A 96 -0.97 -2.90 12.52
N ILE A 97 -1.87 -3.88 12.69
CA ILE A 97 -3.28 -3.64 13.01
C ILE A 97 -3.43 -2.99 14.39
N GLU A 98 -2.74 -3.48 15.43
CA GLU A 98 -2.75 -2.91 16.78
C GLU A 98 -2.32 -1.43 16.74
N HIS A 99 -1.24 -1.13 16.02
CA HIS A 99 -0.74 0.24 15.89
C HIS A 99 -1.75 1.16 15.17
N LEU A 100 -2.30 0.71 14.03
CA LEU A 100 -3.32 1.47 13.29
C LEU A 100 -4.60 1.66 14.12
N GLN A 101 -5.04 0.66 14.85
CA GLN A 101 -6.19 0.78 15.76
C GLN A 101 -5.95 1.85 16.82
N SER A 102 -4.77 1.86 17.42
CA SER A 102 -4.37 2.89 18.39
C SER A 102 -4.36 4.29 17.77
N LEU A 103 -3.71 4.46 16.62
CA LEU A 103 -3.64 5.74 15.91
C LEU A 103 -5.03 6.29 15.56
N ILE A 104 -5.91 5.44 15.05
CA ILE A 104 -7.25 5.81 14.62
C ILE A 104 -8.13 6.13 15.85
N SER A 105 -8.07 5.30 16.89
CA SER A 105 -8.88 5.51 18.09
C SER A 105 -8.55 6.79 18.85
N HIS A 106 -7.28 7.20 18.85
CA HIS A 106 -6.83 8.41 19.56
C HIS A 106 -6.80 9.66 18.69
N GLY A 107 -6.72 9.52 17.37
CA GLY A 107 -6.48 10.64 16.45
C GLY A 107 -7.65 11.02 15.55
N SER A 108 -8.70 10.19 15.44
CA SER A 108 -9.77 10.43 14.49
C SER A 108 -11.00 11.06 15.15
N SER A 109 -11.50 12.13 14.53
CA SER A 109 -12.81 12.70 14.85
C SER A 109 -13.93 11.76 14.35
N GLN A 110 -15.09 11.78 14.98
CA GLN A 110 -16.28 11.07 14.49
C GLN A 110 -16.70 11.53 13.08
N SER A 111 -16.34 12.75 12.68
CA SER A 111 -16.57 13.30 11.36
C SER A 111 -15.51 12.90 10.32
N THR A 112 -14.50 12.12 10.70
CA THR A 112 -13.45 11.63 9.79
C THR A 112 -13.66 10.16 9.47
N ALA A 113 -13.76 9.84 8.20
CA ALA A 113 -13.72 8.45 7.74
C ALA A 113 -12.26 8.00 7.59
N ASN A 114 -11.99 6.73 7.88
CA ASN A 114 -10.65 6.18 7.80
C ASN A 114 -10.56 5.16 6.66
N VAL A 115 -9.49 5.24 5.87
CA VAL A 115 -9.16 4.29 4.82
C VAL A 115 -7.73 3.83 5.03
N ILE A 116 -7.48 2.52 4.92
CA ILE A 116 -6.15 1.93 5.09
C ILE A 116 -5.79 1.19 3.81
N PHE A 117 -4.63 1.50 3.27
CA PHE A 117 -4.00 0.82 2.15
C PHE A 117 -2.80 0.01 2.65
N PHE A 118 -2.79 -1.27 2.34
CA PHE A 118 -1.62 -2.11 2.55
C PHE A 118 -1.04 -2.53 1.20
N GLN A 119 0.28 -2.55 1.13
CA GLN A 119 1.05 -3.13 0.04
C GLN A 119 1.85 -4.32 0.56
N GLU A 120 2.23 -5.22 -0.33
CA GLU A 120 2.99 -6.42 0.00
C GLU A 120 2.30 -7.38 0.97
N CYS A 121 0.97 -7.43 0.96
CA CYS A 121 0.23 -8.40 1.73
C CYS A 121 0.37 -9.82 1.16
N LEU A 122 0.40 -10.81 2.05
CA LEU A 122 0.33 -12.24 1.75
C LEU A 122 -1.12 -12.75 1.94
N ASP A 123 -1.41 -13.96 1.47
CA ASP A 123 -2.68 -14.64 1.75
C ASP A 123 -2.93 -14.81 3.27
N SER A 124 -1.89 -15.07 4.05
CA SER A 124 -1.98 -15.12 5.52
C SER A 124 -2.36 -13.77 6.13
N ASP A 125 -1.87 -12.67 5.56
CA ASP A 125 -2.21 -11.32 6.04
C ASP A 125 -3.69 -11.01 5.78
N ILE A 126 -4.21 -11.34 4.58
CA ILE A 126 -5.63 -11.16 4.27
C ILE A 126 -6.50 -11.92 5.29
N LYS A 127 -6.17 -13.18 5.57
CA LYS A 127 -6.92 -14.02 6.51
C LYS A 127 -6.90 -13.45 7.93
N LEU A 128 -5.75 -12.97 8.37
CA LEU A 128 -5.60 -12.36 9.69
C LEU A 128 -6.40 -11.07 9.79
N VAL A 129 -6.26 -10.17 8.81
CA VAL A 129 -7.03 -8.92 8.71
C VAL A 129 -8.54 -9.23 8.72
N ALA A 130 -9.00 -10.19 7.90
CA ALA A 130 -10.41 -10.57 7.81
C ALA A 130 -10.94 -11.21 9.11
N SER A 131 -10.08 -11.79 9.94
CA SER A 131 -10.47 -12.40 11.22
C SER A 131 -10.52 -11.41 12.38
N HIS A 132 -9.87 -10.25 12.26
CA HIS A 132 -9.68 -9.32 13.37
C HIS A 132 -10.99 -8.60 13.73
N PRO A 133 -11.44 -8.60 15.01
CA PRO A 133 -12.73 -8.04 15.42
C PRO A 133 -12.90 -6.57 15.06
N TRP A 134 -11.88 -5.73 15.35
CA TRP A 134 -11.92 -4.31 15.01
C TRP A 134 -12.10 -4.05 13.51
N ILE A 135 -11.44 -4.84 12.66
CA ILE A 135 -11.60 -4.73 11.20
C ILE A 135 -13.02 -5.07 10.78
N ARG A 136 -13.57 -6.19 11.30
CA ARG A 136 -14.96 -6.62 11.04
C ARG A 136 -15.99 -5.58 11.41
N GLU A 137 -15.77 -4.90 12.53
CA GLU A 137 -16.70 -3.87 13.05
C GLU A 137 -16.57 -2.56 12.28
N THR A 138 -15.37 -2.19 11.86
CA THR A 138 -15.07 -0.83 11.38
C THR A 138 -14.99 -0.72 9.87
N PHE A 139 -14.48 -1.77 9.18
CA PHE A 139 -14.12 -1.66 7.76
C PHE A 139 -14.85 -2.66 6.87
N ALA A 140 -15.02 -2.25 5.61
CA ALA A 140 -15.19 -3.14 4.49
C ALA A 140 -13.81 -3.46 3.89
N MET A 141 -13.66 -4.63 3.25
CA MET A 141 -12.41 -5.10 2.66
C MET A 141 -12.52 -5.21 1.14
N SER A 142 -11.45 -4.87 0.43
CA SER A 142 -11.37 -5.04 -1.01
C SER A 142 -11.24 -6.50 -1.43
N ASP A 143 -10.54 -7.31 -0.66
CA ASP A 143 -10.18 -8.69 -0.99
C ASP A 143 -10.27 -9.59 0.25
N LEU A 144 -10.70 -10.84 0.07
CA LEU A 144 -10.68 -11.89 1.10
C LEU A 144 -9.71 -13.03 0.76
N ASP A 145 -9.17 -13.02 -0.45
CA ASP A 145 -8.19 -13.99 -0.95
C ASP A 145 -7.34 -13.35 -2.06
N THR A 146 -6.45 -14.12 -2.66
CA THR A 146 -5.52 -13.67 -3.70
C THR A 146 -6.09 -13.77 -5.11
N SER A 147 -7.39 -14.02 -5.29
CA SER A 147 -7.99 -14.30 -6.61
C SER A 147 -7.83 -13.13 -7.59
N ASN A 148 -7.87 -11.91 -7.11
CA ASN A 148 -7.71 -10.68 -7.90
C ASN A 148 -6.25 -10.27 -8.13
N TRP A 149 -5.27 -10.94 -7.53
CA TRP A 149 -3.85 -10.62 -7.70
C TRP A 149 -3.23 -11.43 -8.81
N GLN A 150 -2.52 -10.79 -9.72
CA GLN A 150 -1.85 -11.49 -10.81
C GLN A 150 -0.66 -12.31 -10.30
N SER A 151 0.12 -11.78 -9.37
CA SER A 151 1.28 -12.48 -8.81
C SER A 151 0.88 -13.78 -8.08
N GLY A 152 -0.33 -13.84 -7.53
CA GLY A 152 -0.79 -14.96 -6.72
C GLY A 152 -0.04 -15.16 -5.40
N HIS A 153 0.93 -14.29 -5.08
CA HIS A 153 1.80 -14.41 -3.91
C HIS A 153 1.65 -13.28 -2.94
N TYR A 154 1.66 -12.06 -3.44
CA TYR A 154 1.51 -10.83 -2.69
C TYR A 154 0.73 -9.82 -3.52
N GLY A 155 0.17 -8.86 -2.85
CA GLY A 155 -0.60 -7.83 -3.52
C GLY A 155 -1.00 -6.70 -2.59
N THR A 156 -1.92 -5.88 -3.07
CA THR A 156 -2.49 -4.76 -2.34
C THR A 156 -3.87 -5.12 -1.82
N ILE A 157 -4.19 -4.68 -0.59
CA ILE A 157 -5.54 -4.71 -0.04
C ILE A 157 -5.91 -3.33 0.50
N SER A 158 -7.20 -3.04 0.52
CA SER A 158 -7.73 -1.79 1.08
C SER A 158 -8.84 -2.06 2.08
N LEU A 159 -8.81 -1.30 3.18
CA LEU A 159 -9.85 -1.29 4.20
C LEU A 159 -10.56 0.06 4.13
N ILE A 160 -11.87 0.04 3.98
CA ILE A 160 -12.70 1.21 3.78
C ILE A 160 -13.66 1.35 4.96
N ASP A 161 -13.66 2.49 5.63
CA ASP A 161 -14.60 2.79 6.71
C ASP A 161 -16.04 2.48 6.27
N ARG A 162 -16.75 1.65 7.03
CA ARG A 162 -18.11 1.20 6.69
C ARG A 162 -19.14 2.34 6.65
N ARG A 163 -18.80 3.49 7.19
CA ARG A 163 -19.64 4.70 7.12
C ARG A 163 -19.57 5.39 5.76
N LEU A 164 -18.54 5.08 4.93
CA LEU A 164 -18.44 5.58 3.57
C LEU A 164 -19.26 4.72 2.61
N PRO A 165 -20.26 5.27 1.90
CA PRO A 165 -20.90 4.55 0.81
C PRO A 165 -19.90 4.29 -0.32
N ILE A 166 -19.70 3.01 -0.67
CA ILE A 166 -18.84 2.58 -1.76
C ILE A 166 -19.69 2.51 -3.03
N ALA A 167 -19.35 3.35 -4.03
CA ALA A 167 -20.07 3.40 -5.30
C ALA A 167 -19.53 2.37 -6.31
N SER A 168 -18.22 2.18 -6.36
CA SER A 168 -17.59 1.17 -7.20
C SER A 168 -16.25 0.72 -6.62
N ILE A 169 -15.81 -0.48 -7.04
CA ILE A 169 -14.46 -0.98 -6.79
C ILE A 169 -13.99 -1.77 -8.01
N PHE A 170 -12.76 -1.52 -8.44
CA PHE A 170 -12.17 -2.20 -9.58
C PHE A 170 -10.64 -2.20 -9.50
N ARG A 171 -10.01 -3.14 -10.21
CA ARG A 171 -8.56 -3.15 -10.45
C ARG A 171 -8.23 -2.82 -11.88
N VAL A 172 -7.04 -2.30 -12.07
CA VAL A 172 -6.39 -2.15 -13.38
C VAL A 172 -5.02 -2.79 -13.26
N HIS A 173 -4.85 -3.95 -13.89
CA HIS A 173 -3.57 -4.66 -13.90
C HIS A 173 -2.69 -4.05 -14.99
N TYR A 174 -1.49 -3.63 -14.61
CA TYR A 174 -0.62 -2.91 -15.55
C TYR A 174 0.00 -3.86 -16.59
N SER A 175 -0.02 -3.46 -17.87
CA SER A 175 0.74 -4.15 -18.91
C SER A 175 2.25 -3.91 -18.78
N ALA A 176 2.63 -2.69 -18.36
CA ALA A 176 4.00 -2.31 -18.13
C ALA A 176 4.45 -2.73 -16.72
N THR A 177 4.64 -4.03 -16.50
CA THR A 177 5.11 -4.56 -15.21
C THR A 177 5.94 -5.81 -15.39
N ARG A 178 6.89 -6.04 -14.49
CA ARG A 178 7.63 -7.30 -14.33
C ARG A 178 7.35 -7.96 -12.97
N MET A 179 6.61 -7.27 -12.10
CA MET A 179 6.29 -7.70 -10.74
C MET A 179 4.78 -7.78 -10.49
N GLU A 180 3.98 -7.91 -11.57
CA GLU A 180 2.52 -8.10 -11.55
C GLU A 180 1.79 -7.02 -10.76
N ARG A 181 2.19 -5.76 -10.98
CA ARG A 181 1.63 -4.59 -10.30
C ARG A 181 0.26 -4.21 -10.86
N ASP A 182 -0.54 -3.57 -10.01
CA ASP A 182 -1.87 -3.07 -10.34
C ASP A 182 -2.20 -1.77 -9.59
N GLY A 183 -3.29 -1.12 -10.00
CA GLY A 183 -3.98 -0.09 -9.23
C GLY A 183 -5.33 -0.62 -8.78
N LEU A 184 -5.59 -0.60 -7.47
CA LEU A 184 -6.89 -0.92 -6.87
C LEU A 184 -7.66 0.36 -6.62
N PHE A 185 -8.71 0.59 -7.39
CA PHE A 185 -9.53 1.79 -7.37
C PHE A 185 -10.83 1.57 -6.61
N ILE A 186 -11.21 2.58 -5.80
CA ILE A 186 -12.42 2.54 -4.98
C ILE A 186 -13.07 3.92 -5.03
N ASP A 187 -14.29 3.99 -5.53
CA ASP A 187 -15.09 5.20 -5.51
C ASP A 187 -15.96 5.24 -4.27
N VAL A 188 -15.75 6.24 -3.43
CA VAL A 188 -16.53 6.45 -2.21
C VAL A 188 -17.31 7.77 -2.28
N LYS A 189 -18.40 7.84 -1.53
CA LYS A 189 -19.14 9.09 -1.33
C LYS A 189 -18.69 9.75 -0.04
N LEU A 190 -18.22 10.99 -0.13
CA LEU A 190 -17.98 11.85 1.02
C LEU A 190 -18.85 13.09 0.85
N GLN A 191 -19.86 13.24 1.69
CA GLN A 191 -20.98 14.12 1.43
C GLN A 191 -21.61 13.78 0.05
N ASP A 192 -21.88 14.76 -0.79
CA ASP A 192 -22.44 14.55 -2.13
C ASP A 192 -21.39 14.32 -3.23
N LYS A 193 -20.09 14.31 -2.84
CA LYS A 193 -18.98 14.20 -3.79
C LYS A 193 -18.48 12.77 -3.92
N THR A 194 -18.20 12.34 -5.14
CA THR A 194 -17.51 11.07 -5.39
C THR A 194 -16.01 11.30 -5.33
N ILE A 195 -15.33 10.58 -4.47
CA ILE A 195 -13.87 10.60 -4.34
C ILE A 195 -13.33 9.23 -4.78
N ARG A 196 -12.42 9.24 -5.73
CA ARG A 196 -11.72 8.02 -6.18
C ARG A 196 -10.44 7.84 -5.38
N LEU A 197 -10.31 6.68 -4.80
CA LEU A 197 -9.14 6.25 -4.05
C LEU A 197 -8.39 5.20 -4.89
N CYS A 198 -7.07 5.27 -4.94
CA CYS A 198 -6.24 4.29 -5.64
C CYS A 198 -5.11 3.82 -4.74
N ASN A 199 -5.16 2.53 -4.37
CA ASN A 199 -4.04 1.85 -3.72
C ASN A 199 -3.17 1.21 -4.79
N THR A 200 -1.91 1.60 -4.90
CA THR A 200 -0.99 1.03 -5.87
C THR A 200 0.38 0.78 -5.26
N HIS A 201 1.04 -0.26 -5.73
CA HIS A 201 2.44 -0.53 -5.48
C HIS A 201 3.15 -0.53 -6.84
N LEU A 202 3.87 0.54 -7.15
CA LEU A 202 4.52 0.69 -8.45
C LEU A 202 5.73 -0.24 -8.57
N GLU A 203 6.24 -0.38 -9.81
CA GLU A 203 7.36 -1.24 -10.11
C GLU A 203 8.61 -0.89 -9.29
N SER A 204 9.24 -1.90 -8.68
CA SER A 204 10.46 -1.74 -7.91
C SER A 204 11.69 -1.70 -8.81
N LEU A 205 12.83 -1.30 -8.25
CA LEU A 205 14.14 -1.25 -8.89
C LEU A 205 14.29 -0.16 -9.97
N ALA A 206 15.53 0.06 -10.40
CA ALA A 206 15.88 0.95 -11.51
C ALA A 206 15.90 0.16 -12.84
N LEU A 207 14.70 -0.24 -13.29
CA LEU A 207 14.56 -1.01 -14.52
C LEU A 207 14.67 -0.14 -15.78
N GLU A 208 15.15 -0.73 -16.87
CA GLU A 208 15.15 -0.13 -18.19
C GLU A 208 14.35 -1.01 -19.19
N PRO A 209 13.36 -0.45 -19.89
CA PRO A 209 12.77 0.88 -19.67
C PRO A 209 12.07 0.98 -18.31
N PRO A 210 11.88 2.21 -17.75
CA PRO A 210 11.24 2.42 -16.47
C PRO A 210 9.72 2.16 -16.55
N ASN A 211 9.22 1.24 -15.74
CA ASN A 211 7.80 0.88 -15.75
C ASN A 211 6.94 1.85 -14.93
N ARG A 212 7.50 2.57 -13.95
CA ARG A 212 6.74 3.49 -13.09
C ARG A 212 6.10 4.66 -13.85
N ILE A 213 6.74 5.12 -14.93
CA ILE A 213 6.21 6.20 -15.78
C ILE A 213 4.85 5.81 -16.40
N PRO A 214 4.74 4.72 -17.20
CA PRO A 214 3.45 4.32 -17.76
C PRO A 214 2.46 3.86 -16.69
N GLN A 215 2.89 3.27 -15.58
CA GLN A 215 2.03 2.88 -14.47
C GLN A 215 1.36 4.11 -13.83
N MET A 216 2.12 5.14 -13.46
CA MET A 216 1.55 6.37 -12.88
C MET A 216 0.69 7.13 -13.88
N LYS A 217 1.08 7.17 -15.17
CA LYS A 217 0.25 7.76 -16.21
C LYS A 217 -1.13 7.10 -16.28
N LEU A 218 -1.17 5.79 -16.27
CA LEU A 218 -2.43 5.04 -16.28
C LEU A 218 -3.26 5.30 -15.01
N CYS A 219 -2.63 5.32 -13.83
CA CYS A 219 -3.30 5.75 -12.60
C CYS A 219 -3.95 7.12 -12.75
N ALA A 220 -3.19 8.10 -13.25
CA ALA A 220 -3.65 9.47 -13.41
C ALA A 220 -4.81 9.59 -14.42
N GLU A 221 -4.81 8.82 -15.50
CA GLU A 221 -5.93 8.76 -16.46
C GLU A 221 -7.25 8.40 -15.75
N TYR A 222 -7.22 7.40 -14.86
CA TYR A 222 -8.39 7.06 -14.05
C TYR A 222 -8.71 8.11 -12.99
N MET A 223 -7.69 8.75 -12.39
CA MET A 223 -7.89 9.78 -11.38
C MET A 223 -8.53 11.07 -11.94
N HIS A 224 -8.25 11.40 -13.19
CA HIS A 224 -8.82 12.57 -13.89
C HIS A 224 -10.18 12.30 -14.54
N SER A 225 -10.83 11.18 -14.23
CA SER A 225 -12.17 10.88 -14.74
C SER A 225 -13.16 11.99 -14.38
N SER A 226 -13.96 12.42 -15.33
CA SER A 226 -15.04 13.40 -15.11
C SER A 226 -16.16 12.91 -14.20
N GLU A 227 -16.19 11.61 -13.87
CA GLU A 227 -17.19 10.99 -12.97
C GLU A 227 -16.88 11.23 -11.50
N VAL A 228 -15.68 11.76 -11.16
CA VAL A 228 -15.25 11.99 -9.79
C VAL A 228 -14.91 13.45 -9.54
N HIS A 229 -15.15 13.95 -8.32
CA HIS A 229 -14.88 15.32 -7.91
C HIS A 229 -13.41 15.53 -7.52
N GLY A 230 -12.77 14.46 -7.11
CA GLY A 230 -11.37 14.42 -6.76
C GLY A 230 -10.88 12.99 -6.60
N ALA A 231 -9.57 12.82 -6.66
CA ALA A 231 -8.96 11.51 -6.51
C ALA A 231 -7.69 11.57 -5.68
N ILE A 232 -7.40 10.46 -4.99
CA ILE A 232 -6.22 10.27 -4.14
C ILE A 232 -5.59 8.93 -4.52
N THR A 233 -4.31 8.91 -4.88
CA THR A 233 -3.53 7.69 -4.98
C THR A 233 -2.45 7.66 -3.92
N ALA A 234 -2.27 6.52 -3.29
CA ALA A 234 -1.22 6.31 -2.30
C ALA A 234 -0.67 4.88 -2.39
N GLY A 235 0.53 4.71 -1.89
CA GLY A 235 1.21 3.43 -1.85
C GLY A 235 2.71 3.56 -1.83
N ASP A 236 3.37 2.43 -1.98
CA ASP A 236 4.80 2.39 -2.26
C ASP A 236 5.03 2.64 -3.76
N PHE A 237 5.50 3.84 -4.08
CA PHE A 237 5.78 4.22 -5.47
C PHE A 237 7.18 3.84 -5.91
N ASN A 238 7.97 3.22 -5.02
CA ASN A 238 9.36 2.82 -5.30
C ASN A 238 10.20 3.95 -5.93
N ALA A 239 9.99 5.19 -5.48
CA ALA A 239 10.53 6.40 -6.05
C ALA A 239 12.03 6.55 -5.69
N ILE A 240 12.89 6.05 -6.58
CA ILE A 240 14.35 5.96 -6.38
C ILE A 240 15.17 6.53 -7.54
N GLN A 241 14.52 7.04 -8.60
CA GLN A 241 15.16 7.59 -9.79
C GLN A 241 14.73 9.05 -10.00
N ASP A 242 15.52 9.81 -10.76
CA ASP A 242 15.30 11.25 -10.95
C ASP A 242 13.92 11.59 -11.51
N PHE A 243 13.39 10.78 -12.45
CA PHE A 243 12.07 11.00 -13.02
C PHE A 243 10.93 10.82 -11.99
N ASP A 244 11.13 10.07 -10.91
CA ASP A 244 10.13 9.89 -9.87
C ASP A 244 9.81 11.19 -9.11
N ARG A 245 10.72 12.18 -9.20
CA ARG A 245 10.57 13.49 -8.56
C ARG A 245 9.45 14.33 -9.16
N THR A 246 9.17 14.12 -10.44
CA THR A 246 8.20 14.89 -11.23
C THR A 246 6.99 14.09 -11.67
N LEU A 247 6.90 12.80 -11.34
CA LEU A 247 5.78 11.96 -11.75
C LEU A 247 4.40 12.54 -11.36
N HIS A 248 4.30 13.21 -10.20
CA HIS A 248 3.05 13.87 -9.81
C HIS A 248 2.70 15.03 -10.77
N SER A 249 3.61 15.97 -10.98
CA SER A 249 3.35 17.17 -11.78
C SER A 249 3.22 16.86 -13.28
N GLU A 250 3.97 15.90 -13.81
CA GLU A 250 3.86 15.45 -15.20
C GLU A 250 2.51 14.78 -15.49
N ASN A 251 1.83 14.29 -14.47
CA ASN A 251 0.52 13.68 -14.56
C ASN A 251 -0.61 14.57 -14.01
N GLY A 252 -0.35 15.88 -13.80
CA GLY A 252 -1.36 16.83 -13.31
C GLY A 252 -1.83 16.55 -11.87
N LEU A 253 -1.02 15.87 -11.08
CA LEU A 253 -1.29 15.54 -9.68
C LEU A 253 -0.49 16.46 -8.75
N LYS A 254 -0.95 16.56 -7.51
CA LYS A 254 -0.25 17.22 -6.40
C LYS A 254 0.32 16.16 -5.46
N ASP A 255 1.50 16.39 -4.90
CA ASP A 255 2.12 15.55 -3.89
C ASP A 255 1.83 16.09 -2.49
N ALA A 256 1.20 15.30 -1.64
CA ALA A 256 0.74 15.74 -0.32
C ALA A 256 1.89 16.20 0.60
N PHE A 257 3.07 15.59 0.53
CA PHE A 257 4.23 16.03 1.31
C PHE A 257 4.74 17.40 0.84
N LEU A 258 4.84 17.60 -0.48
CA LEU A 258 5.29 18.86 -1.06
C LEU A 258 4.28 19.99 -0.83
N GLU A 259 2.98 19.72 -0.97
CA GLU A 259 1.90 20.69 -0.66
C GLU A 259 1.87 21.14 0.81
N ARG A 260 2.45 20.34 1.71
CA ARG A 260 2.65 20.72 3.13
C ARG A 260 3.96 21.44 3.40
N GLY A 261 4.69 21.82 2.36
CA GLY A 261 5.94 22.55 2.45
C GLY A 261 7.20 21.71 2.54
N GLY A 262 7.07 20.38 2.41
CA GLY A 262 8.20 19.46 2.29
C GLY A 262 9.00 19.72 0.99
N LYS A 263 10.19 19.18 0.93
CA LYS A 263 11.05 19.22 -0.27
C LYS A 263 11.40 17.81 -0.70
N GLU A 264 11.58 17.57 -2.00
CA GLU A 264 11.85 16.24 -2.53
C GLU A 264 13.08 15.57 -1.91
N ASP A 265 14.13 16.35 -1.65
CA ASP A 265 15.38 15.86 -1.05
C ASP A 265 15.43 15.96 0.49
N ASP A 266 14.31 16.29 1.12
CA ASP A 266 14.24 16.41 2.57
C ASP A 266 14.18 15.01 3.21
N PRO A 267 15.18 14.62 4.04
CA PRO A 267 15.16 13.35 4.75
C PRO A 267 13.93 13.15 5.64
N GLU A 268 13.28 14.24 6.07
CA GLU A 268 12.02 14.17 6.81
C GLU A 268 10.88 13.55 5.97
N GLY A 269 10.98 13.56 4.65
CA GLY A 269 10.05 12.89 3.75
C GLY A 269 10.35 11.41 3.55
N HIS A 270 11.54 10.92 3.90
CA HIS A 270 11.94 9.55 3.61
C HIS A 270 11.13 8.55 4.43
N THR A 271 10.69 7.50 3.77
CA THR A 271 9.86 6.43 4.34
C THR A 271 10.55 5.08 4.34
N TRP A 272 11.49 4.85 3.44
CA TRP A 272 12.29 3.63 3.37
C TRP A 272 13.75 3.86 3.79
N GLY A 273 14.38 2.81 4.30
CA GLY A 273 15.81 2.78 4.66
C GLY A 273 16.07 3.05 6.13
N HIS A 274 15.23 3.83 6.84
CA HIS A 274 15.38 4.08 8.28
C HIS A 274 15.30 2.78 9.11
N GLN A 275 14.44 1.87 8.70
CA GLN A 275 14.17 0.57 9.33
C GLN A 275 14.63 -0.60 8.47
N ALA A 276 15.31 -0.36 7.36
CA ALA A 276 15.88 -1.42 6.54
C ALA A 276 17.09 -2.09 7.22
N ALA A 277 17.39 -3.30 6.77
CA ALA A 277 18.61 -3.98 7.20
C ALA A 277 19.85 -3.11 6.96
N THR A 278 20.77 -3.11 7.94
CA THR A 278 21.94 -2.20 7.98
C THR A 278 22.73 -2.22 6.66
N ALA A 279 22.95 -3.39 6.06
CA ALA A 279 23.68 -3.50 4.79
C ALA A 279 22.95 -2.79 3.64
N LEU A 280 21.61 -2.88 3.57
CA LEU A 280 20.80 -2.20 2.54
C LEU A 280 20.82 -0.69 2.76
N ARG A 281 20.66 -0.24 4.00
CA ARG A 281 20.74 1.17 4.35
C ARG A 281 22.11 1.78 4.03
N MET A 282 23.19 1.08 4.32
CA MET A 282 24.55 1.52 3.99
C MET A 282 24.79 1.61 2.48
N GLN A 283 24.14 0.74 1.70
CA GLN A 283 24.32 0.69 0.25
C GLN A 283 23.45 1.70 -0.49
N PHE A 284 22.16 1.86 -0.09
CA PHE A 284 21.16 2.61 -0.83
C PHE A 284 20.71 3.90 -0.12
N GLY A 285 21.12 4.08 1.15
CA GLY A 285 20.68 5.21 1.96
C GLY A 285 19.22 5.11 2.37
N THR A 286 18.54 6.26 2.38
CA THR A 286 17.11 6.39 2.68
C THR A 286 16.42 7.10 1.53
N SER A 287 15.13 6.83 1.30
CA SER A 287 14.38 7.40 0.19
C SER A 287 12.90 7.59 0.52
N ARG A 288 12.25 8.52 -0.21
CA ARG A 288 10.83 8.82 -0.10
C ARG A 288 10.04 7.94 -1.09
N MET A 289 9.90 6.65 -0.76
CA MET A 289 9.22 5.66 -1.63
C MET A 289 7.70 5.72 -1.51
N ASP A 290 7.20 5.87 -0.27
CA ASP A 290 5.76 5.90 0.01
C ASP A 290 5.24 7.33 -0.13
N LYS A 291 4.27 7.52 -1.01
CA LYS A 291 3.75 8.84 -1.38
C LYS A 291 2.22 8.86 -1.40
N VAL A 292 1.68 10.08 -1.33
CA VAL A 292 0.26 10.34 -1.53
C VAL A 292 0.14 11.45 -2.57
N TYR A 293 -0.48 11.14 -3.72
CA TYR A 293 -0.80 12.10 -4.75
C TYR A 293 -2.31 12.33 -4.82
N PHE A 294 -2.72 13.51 -5.23
CA PHE A 294 -4.15 13.85 -5.33
C PHE A 294 -4.43 14.89 -6.42
N CYS A 295 -5.69 14.97 -6.83
CA CYS A 295 -6.19 15.97 -7.78
C CYS A 295 -7.68 16.29 -7.54
N GLY A 296 -8.21 17.24 -8.28
CA GLY A 296 -9.60 17.66 -8.18
C GLY A 296 -9.88 18.55 -6.96
N ASP A 297 -11.15 18.63 -6.56
CA ASP A 297 -11.66 19.50 -5.49
C ASP A 297 -11.41 18.88 -4.10
N LEU A 298 -10.13 18.70 -3.74
CA LEU A 298 -9.72 18.18 -2.46
C LEU A 298 -8.80 19.16 -1.74
N GLN A 299 -9.07 19.39 -0.47
CA GLN A 299 -8.23 20.19 0.41
C GLN A 299 -7.43 19.30 1.34
N LEU A 300 -6.11 19.32 1.19
CA LEU A 300 -5.20 18.61 2.08
C LEU A 300 -5.11 19.33 3.43
N SER A 301 -5.51 18.66 4.51
CA SER A 301 -5.46 19.20 5.88
C SER A 301 -4.17 18.85 6.61
N SER A 302 -3.66 17.63 6.48
CA SER A 302 -2.40 17.19 7.08
C SER A 302 -1.73 16.08 6.27
N PHE A 303 -0.42 15.94 6.46
CA PHE A 303 0.39 14.82 6.00
C PHE A 303 1.37 14.46 7.13
N GLU A 304 1.46 13.18 7.45
CA GLU A 304 2.29 12.65 8.54
C GLU A 304 2.88 11.30 8.16
N LYS A 305 4.05 10.96 8.70
CA LYS A 305 4.57 9.58 8.69
C LYS A 305 4.18 8.88 10.00
N PHE A 306 4.04 7.56 9.96
CA PHE A 306 3.76 6.74 11.13
C PHE A 306 4.47 5.37 11.05
N GLY A 307 4.32 4.55 12.07
CA GLY A 307 4.86 3.18 12.07
C GLY A 307 6.36 3.08 12.40
N ALA A 308 6.95 4.18 12.90
CA ALA A 308 8.34 4.14 13.36
C ALA A 308 8.48 3.26 14.62
N ASP A 309 9.53 2.44 14.65
CA ASP A 309 9.93 1.61 15.78
C ASP A 309 8.90 0.57 16.27
N ILE A 310 7.95 0.19 15.41
CA ILE A 310 7.03 -0.91 15.71
C ILE A 310 7.77 -2.23 15.50
N CYS A 311 7.81 -3.05 16.55
CA CYS A 311 8.55 -4.31 16.60
C CYS A 311 7.64 -5.48 16.90
N VAL A 312 8.04 -6.70 16.49
CA VAL A 312 7.40 -7.94 16.96
C VAL A 312 7.66 -8.14 18.45
N ASP A 313 6.84 -8.96 19.13
CA ASP A 313 6.94 -9.16 20.58
C ASP A 313 7.69 -10.44 20.97
N ASP A 314 7.52 -11.50 20.20
CA ASP A 314 8.10 -12.81 20.52
C ASP A 314 9.64 -12.78 20.54
N ALA A 315 10.25 -13.42 21.51
CA ALA A 315 11.69 -13.38 21.72
C ALA A 315 12.50 -14.09 20.61
N GLN A 316 11.95 -15.17 20.05
CA GLN A 316 12.61 -15.90 18.96
C GLN A 316 12.49 -15.12 17.65
N GLU A 317 11.30 -14.55 17.36
CA GLU A 317 11.08 -13.71 16.19
C GLU A 317 12.00 -12.48 16.20
N LYS A 318 12.13 -11.82 17.36
CA LYS A 318 13.08 -10.70 17.57
C LYS A 318 14.50 -11.09 17.18
N LYS A 319 14.96 -12.22 17.70
CA LYS A 319 16.31 -12.73 17.44
C LYS A 319 16.53 -13.03 15.96
N ASP A 320 15.54 -13.65 15.32
CA ASP A 320 15.64 -14.06 13.93
C ASP A 320 15.63 -12.85 12.97
N ILE A 321 14.79 -11.84 13.23
CA ILE A 321 14.77 -10.61 12.43
C ILE A 321 16.08 -9.83 12.60
N VAL A 322 16.56 -9.65 13.83
CA VAL A 322 17.87 -9.02 14.06
C VAL A 322 19.01 -9.84 13.42
N GLY A 323 18.91 -11.18 13.45
CA GLY A 323 19.84 -12.08 12.75
C GLY A 323 19.88 -11.93 11.23
N LEU A 324 18.86 -11.32 10.62
CA LEU A 324 18.86 -10.91 9.22
C LEU A 324 19.62 -9.59 8.94
N GLY A 325 20.14 -8.93 9.98
CA GLY A 325 20.93 -7.71 9.86
C GLY A 325 20.15 -6.41 10.09
N PHE A 326 18.96 -6.52 10.68
CA PHE A 326 18.20 -5.35 11.15
C PHE A 326 18.71 -4.88 12.50
N ASP A 327 18.74 -3.57 12.75
CA ASP A 327 19.17 -3.03 14.06
C ASP A 327 18.15 -3.33 15.17
N LYS A 328 16.86 -3.41 14.81
CA LYS A 328 15.75 -3.77 15.68
C LYS A 328 14.81 -4.74 14.95
N PRO A 329 13.99 -5.50 15.68
CA PRO A 329 13.05 -6.46 15.08
C PRO A 329 11.79 -5.78 14.55
N TRP A 330 11.94 -4.81 13.65
CA TRP A 330 10.84 -4.07 13.06
C TRP A 330 9.89 -4.96 12.27
N ILE A 331 8.63 -4.56 12.22
CA ILE A 331 7.60 -5.30 11.49
C ILE A 331 7.67 -5.10 9.97
N THR A 332 8.32 -4.04 9.50
CA THR A 332 8.55 -3.71 8.10
C THR A 332 9.74 -2.76 7.99
N ASP A 333 10.34 -2.68 6.83
CA ASP A 333 11.42 -1.73 6.51
C ASP A 333 10.90 -0.37 6.01
N HIS A 334 9.57 -0.21 5.88
CA HIS A 334 8.90 1.03 5.51
C HIS A 334 8.25 1.74 6.70
N LEU A 335 8.23 3.07 6.66
CA LEU A 335 7.30 3.88 7.42
C LEU A 335 6.01 4.06 6.62
N GLY A 336 4.87 4.05 7.30
CA GLY A 336 3.60 4.41 6.69
C GLY A 336 3.44 5.91 6.50
N VAL A 337 2.56 6.30 5.58
CA VAL A 337 2.16 7.69 5.35
C VAL A 337 0.65 7.87 5.59
N LYS A 338 0.31 8.99 6.21
CA LYS A 338 -1.08 9.39 6.49
C LYS A 338 -1.34 10.76 5.91
N ALA A 339 -2.45 10.91 5.21
CA ALA A 339 -2.93 12.20 4.71
C ALA A 339 -4.41 12.38 5.04
N VAL A 340 -4.80 13.59 5.44
CA VAL A 340 -6.19 13.93 5.76
C VAL A 340 -6.69 14.95 4.75
N PHE A 341 -7.85 14.65 4.15
CA PHE A 341 -8.49 15.47 3.13
C PHE A 341 -9.89 15.92 3.55
N ARG A 342 -10.30 17.08 3.03
CA ARG A 342 -11.67 17.59 3.04
C ARG A 342 -12.12 17.84 1.62
N THR A 343 -13.45 17.83 1.42
CA THR A 343 -14.09 18.16 0.13
C THR A 343 -14.71 19.55 0.13
#